data_b263b21d95930b940ffc009ce6a2b131
#
_entry.id   b263b21d95930b940ffc009ce6a2b131
#
_cell.length_a   1.000
_cell.length_b   1.000
_cell.length_c   1.000
_cell.angle_alpha   90.00
_cell.angle_beta   90.00
_cell.angle_gamma   90.00
#
_symmetry.space_group_name_H-M   'P 1'
#
loop_
_entity.id
_entity.type
_entity.pdbx_description
1 polymer ?
#
loop_
_entity_poly.entity_id
_entity_poly.type
_entity_poly.pdbx_seq_one_letter_code
_entity_poly.pdbx_strand_id
1 'polypeptide(L)'
;KDLIYAMMLESFNDCAVVIAEQVAGTTEHFSKMMNDYAKKIGCADTFFITPNGLDAQKDSQFHHTTAEDLAQIMRYCIKESPKADQFLKITGEAEYTFTDVSGKYAYHCYNHNAFLKMMDGAISGKTGFTGNAGYCYVGALEQNGKTYIVALLACGWPNNKTYKWSDTRKLMEYGL
;
A
#
# COMPACT_ATOMS: atom_id res chain seq x y z
N LYS A 1 -6.07 -10.25 12.13
CA LYS A 1 -6.13 -10.71 10.73
C LYS A 1 -7.12 -9.87 9.94
N ASP A 2 -8.37 -9.79 10.36
CA ASP A 2 -9.48 -9.16 9.63
C ASP A 2 -9.24 -7.67 9.37
N LEU A 3 -8.72 -6.93 10.37
CA LEU A 3 -8.33 -5.53 10.21
C LEU A 3 -7.25 -5.32 9.12
N ILE A 4 -6.35 -6.30 8.90
CA ILE A 4 -5.34 -6.18 7.85
C ILE A 4 -6.00 -6.32 6.47
N TYR A 5 -6.94 -7.24 6.29
CA TYR A 5 -7.72 -7.33 5.06
C TYR A 5 -8.52 -6.05 4.81
N ALA A 6 -9.24 -5.55 5.81
CA ALA A 6 -10.00 -4.32 5.72
C ALA A 6 -9.12 -3.11 5.34
N MET A 7 -7.94 -2.98 5.96
CA MET A 7 -6.96 -1.95 5.64
C MET A 7 -6.41 -2.10 4.21
N MET A 8 -6.05 -3.31 3.79
CA MET A 8 -5.40 -3.51 2.50
C MET A 8 -6.37 -3.48 1.32
N LEU A 9 -7.57 -4.02 1.46
CA LEU A 9 -8.55 -4.10 0.38
C LEU A 9 -9.38 -2.82 0.26
N GLU A 10 -9.98 -2.37 1.38
CA GLU A 10 -10.88 -1.20 1.42
C GLU A 10 -10.17 0.11 1.79
N SER A 11 -8.91 0.05 2.23
CA SER A 11 -8.17 1.23 2.70
C SER A 11 -8.83 1.90 3.92
N PHE A 12 -9.40 1.15 4.86
CA PHE A 12 -9.97 1.71 6.07
C PHE A 12 -8.88 2.32 6.96
N ASN A 13 -8.96 3.63 7.14
CA ASN A 13 -7.97 4.41 7.87
C ASN A 13 -7.93 4.09 9.37
N ASP A 14 -9.07 3.83 9.96
CA ASP A 14 -9.23 3.43 11.37
C ASP A 14 -8.58 2.06 11.64
N CYS A 15 -8.68 1.12 10.71
CA CYS A 15 -7.99 -0.16 10.82
C CYS A 15 -6.47 0.01 10.93
N ALA A 16 -5.87 0.92 10.17
CA ALA A 16 -4.45 1.22 10.26
C ALA A 16 -4.06 1.82 11.62
N VAL A 17 -4.90 2.72 12.15
CA VAL A 17 -4.69 3.32 13.49
C VAL A 17 -4.77 2.25 14.58
N VAL A 18 -5.82 1.43 14.59
CA VAL A 18 -5.99 0.35 15.59
C VAL A 18 -4.83 -0.64 15.53
N ILE A 19 -4.35 -1.01 14.33
CA ILE A 19 -3.18 -1.88 14.18
C ILE A 19 -1.93 -1.22 14.75
N ALA A 20 -1.73 0.07 14.48
CA ALA A 20 -0.58 0.82 14.96
C ALA A 20 -0.56 0.89 16.50
N GLU A 21 -1.68 1.21 17.11
CA GLU A 21 -1.84 1.27 18.57
C GLU A 21 -1.65 -0.12 19.21
N GLN A 22 -2.20 -1.17 18.61
CA GLN A 22 -2.04 -2.53 19.11
C GLN A 22 -0.58 -3.02 19.06
N VAL A 23 0.18 -2.60 18.05
CA VAL A 23 1.57 -3.05 17.86
C VAL A 23 2.55 -2.22 18.70
N ALA A 24 2.34 -0.91 18.78
CA ALA A 24 3.32 0.03 19.34
C ALA A 24 2.81 0.83 20.55
N GLY A 25 1.55 0.64 20.94
CA GLY A 25 0.90 1.38 22.04
C GLY A 25 0.37 2.75 21.63
N THR A 26 1.06 3.44 20.72
CA THR A 26 0.63 4.74 20.16
C THR A 26 0.98 4.86 18.68
N THR A 27 0.30 5.75 17.97
CA THR A 27 0.59 6.06 16.56
C THR A 27 1.97 6.69 16.39
N GLU A 28 2.45 7.47 17.37
CA GLU A 28 3.78 8.09 17.36
C GLU A 28 4.90 7.05 17.47
N HIS A 29 4.75 6.07 18.34
CA HIS A 29 5.70 4.95 18.43
C HIS A 29 5.68 4.12 17.15
N PHE A 30 4.49 3.87 16.59
CA PHE A 30 4.38 3.16 15.33
C PHE A 30 5.02 3.91 14.17
N SER A 31 4.86 5.25 14.11
CA SER A 31 5.56 6.12 13.16
C SER A 31 7.07 5.94 13.25
N LYS A 32 7.63 5.94 14.49
CA LYS A 32 9.05 5.68 14.69
C LYS A 32 9.46 4.30 14.16
N MET A 33 8.68 3.27 14.45
CA MET A 33 8.95 1.91 13.94
C MET A 33 8.93 1.86 12.41
N MET A 34 7.97 2.51 11.76
CA MET A 34 7.90 2.60 10.30
C MET A 34 9.15 3.26 9.71
N ASN A 35 9.60 4.37 10.29
CA ASN A 35 10.78 5.10 9.84
C ASN A 35 12.09 4.31 10.06
N ASP A 36 12.24 3.67 11.22
CA ASP A 36 13.39 2.81 11.51
C ASP A 36 13.44 1.64 10.51
N TYR A 37 12.27 1.09 10.17
CA TYR A 37 12.18 -0.02 9.21
C TYR A 37 12.45 0.44 7.78
N ALA A 38 11.92 1.59 7.35
CA ALA A 38 12.21 2.18 6.06
C ALA A 38 13.71 2.36 5.84
N LYS A 39 14.41 2.94 6.82
CA LYS A 39 15.88 3.05 6.79
C LYS A 39 16.58 1.69 6.69
N LYS A 40 16.12 0.71 7.48
CA LYS A 40 16.70 -0.63 7.49
C LYS A 40 16.62 -1.32 6.13
N ILE A 41 15.56 -1.10 5.36
CA ILE A 41 15.37 -1.67 4.04
C ILE A 41 15.92 -0.80 2.91
N GLY A 42 16.59 0.32 3.23
CA GLY A 42 17.32 1.15 2.28
C GLY A 42 16.56 2.33 1.69
N CYS A 43 15.41 2.72 2.26
CA CYS A 43 14.71 3.93 1.86
C CYS A 43 15.52 5.17 2.28
N ALA A 44 15.84 6.03 1.31
CA ALA A 44 16.72 7.17 1.50
C ALA A 44 15.99 8.48 1.81
N ASP A 45 14.76 8.64 1.32
CA ASP A 45 13.98 9.88 1.42
C ASP A 45 12.51 9.57 1.72
N THR A 46 12.30 8.97 2.89
CA THR A 46 10.97 8.59 3.41
C THR A 46 10.83 9.03 4.86
N PHE A 47 9.73 9.72 5.16
CA PHE A 47 9.38 10.11 6.52
C PHE A 47 7.88 9.89 6.78
N PHE A 48 7.58 8.86 7.54
CA PHE A 48 6.22 8.50 7.92
C PHE A 48 5.82 9.15 9.24
N ILE A 49 4.64 9.79 9.27
CA ILE A 49 4.04 10.40 10.46
C ILE A 49 2.77 9.66 10.87
N THR A 50 1.93 9.30 9.90
CA THR A 50 0.65 8.64 10.14
C THR A 50 0.67 7.18 9.67
N PRO A 51 -0.01 6.25 10.36
CA PRO A 51 -0.05 4.85 9.96
C PRO A 51 -0.93 4.58 8.73
N ASN A 52 -1.82 5.50 8.41
CA ASN A 52 -2.81 5.38 7.32
C ASN A 52 -2.45 6.19 6.07
N GLY A 53 -1.35 6.95 6.09
CA GLY A 53 -0.89 7.74 4.94
C GLY A 53 -1.65 9.05 4.74
N LEU A 54 -2.45 9.49 5.69
CA LEU A 54 -3.06 10.82 5.62
C LEU A 54 -2.00 11.92 5.78
N ASP A 55 -2.25 13.04 5.11
CA ASP A 55 -1.39 14.21 5.14
C ASP A 55 -1.13 14.66 6.58
N ALA A 56 0.14 14.85 6.92
CA ALA A 56 0.57 15.31 8.23
C ALA A 56 1.88 16.08 8.14
N GLN A 57 2.09 16.94 9.12
CA GLN A 57 3.34 17.65 9.33
C GLN A 57 3.77 17.49 10.78
N LYS A 58 5.05 17.25 10.99
CA LYS A 58 5.68 17.23 12.30
C LYS A 58 6.92 18.09 12.23
N ASP A 59 6.97 19.10 13.07
CA ASP A 59 8.00 20.15 13.03
C ASP A 59 8.05 20.78 11.63
N SER A 60 9.18 20.73 10.93
CA SER A 60 9.34 21.22 9.56
C SER A 60 9.21 20.14 8.48
N GLN A 61 8.93 18.88 8.85
CA GLN A 61 8.88 17.76 7.91
C GLN A 61 7.43 17.36 7.62
N PHE A 62 7.15 17.07 6.35
CA PHE A 62 5.88 16.49 5.92
C PHE A 62 5.96 14.97 5.89
N HIS A 63 4.82 14.30 6.00
CA HIS A 63 4.68 12.88 5.67
C HIS A 63 4.99 12.70 4.17
N HIS A 64 6.07 12.00 3.84
CA HIS A 64 6.51 11.88 2.45
C HIS A 64 7.25 10.57 2.17
N THR A 65 7.34 10.25 0.90
CA THR A 65 8.19 9.19 0.33
C THR A 65 8.54 9.55 -1.12
N THR A 66 9.41 8.76 -1.74
CA THR A 66 9.72 8.82 -3.17
C THR A 66 9.17 7.60 -3.91
N ALA A 67 9.10 7.65 -5.24
CA ALA A 67 8.71 6.51 -6.05
C ALA A 67 9.73 5.36 -5.91
N GLU A 68 11.01 5.67 -5.80
CA GLU A 68 12.08 4.69 -5.59
C GLU A 68 11.94 3.98 -4.24
N ASP A 69 11.76 4.74 -3.16
CA ASP A 69 11.56 4.17 -1.81
C ASP A 69 10.29 3.34 -1.74
N LEU A 70 9.21 3.78 -2.39
CA LEU A 70 7.96 3.04 -2.42
C LEU A 70 8.11 1.72 -3.18
N ALA A 71 8.87 1.71 -4.29
CA ALA A 71 9.21 0.50 -5.01
C ALA A 71 10.10 -0.43 -4.16
N GLN A 72 11.04 0.11 -3.39
CA GLN A 72 11.89 -0.63 -2.45
C GLN A 72 11.04 -1.27 -1.32
N ILE A 73 10.07 -0.54 -0.78
CA ILE A 73 9.12 -1.09 0.22
C ILE A 73 8.33 -2.25 -0.39
N MET A 74 7.80 -2.08 -1.60
CA MET A 74 7.07 -3.15 -2.28
C MET A 74 7.97 -4.37 -2.52
N ARG A 75 9.21 -4.17 -3.01
CA ARG A 75 10.19 -5.24 -3.21
C ARG A 75 10.43 -6.03 -1.92
N TYR A 76 10.66 -5.30 -0.83
CA TYR A 76 10.82 -5.94 0.48
C TYR A 76 9.58 -6.78 0.85
N CYS A 77 8.38 -6.21 0.74
CA CYS A 77 7.14 -6.87 1.13
C CYS A 77 6.86 -8.17 0.35
N ILE A 78 7.19 -8.21 -0.95
CA ILE A 78 6.86 -9.35 -1.82
C ILE A 78 7.99 -10.38 -1.98
N LYS A 79 9.25 -10.03 -1.63
CA LYS A 79 10.42 -10.91 -1.87
C LYS A 79 11.27 -11.19 -0.63
N GLU A 80 11.49 -10.21 0.22
CA GLU A 80 12.50 -10.30 1.29
C GLU A 80 11.90 -10.51 2.68
N SER A 81 10.67 -10.07 2.87
CA SER A 81 9.97 -10.21 4.13
C SER A 81 9.74 -11.70 4.47
N PRO A 82 9.97 -12.13 5.72
CA PRO A 82 9.57 -13.47 6.16
C PRO A 82 8.05 -13.70 6.10
N LYS A 83 7.27 -12.66 5.77
CA LYS A 83 5.82 -12.68 5.60
C LYS A 83 5.38 -12.36 4.18
N ALA A 84 6.30 -12.47 3.20
CA ALA A 84 6.01 -12.18 1.78
C ALA A 84 4.78 -12.95 1.26
N ASP A 85 4.71 -14.26 1.52
CA ASP A 85 3.57 -15.09 1.09
C ASP A 85 2.24 -14.62 1.69
N GLN A 86 2.26 -14.18 2.96
CA GLN A 86 1.06 -13.66 3.62
C GLN A 86 0.66 -12.30 3.04
N PHE A 87 1.65 -11.45 2.76
CA PHE A 87 1.42 -10.15 2.13
C PHE A 87 0.81 -10.33 0.73
N LEU A 88 1.41 -11.17 -0.11
CA LEU A 88 0.90 -11.50 -1.45
C LEU A 88 -0.51 -12.07 -1.40
N LYS A 89 -0.76 -13.02 -0.49
CA LYS A 89 -2.09 -13.58 -0.30
C LYS A 89 -3.13 -12.50 0.01
N ILE A 90 -2.84 -11.60 0.95
CA ILE A 90 -3.79 -10.56 1.36
C ILE A 90 -4.01 -9.54 0.23
N THR A 91 -2.95 -9.06 -0.39
CA THR A 91 -3.04 -8.01 -1.42
C THR A 91 -3.52 -8.51 -2.78
N GLY A 92 -3.40 -9.80 -3.04
CA GLY A 92 -3.91 -10.47 -4.24
C GLY A 92 -5.35 -10.98 -4.12
N GLU A 93 -5.93 -11.01 -2.90
CA GLU A 93 -7.31 -11.44 -2.70
C GLU A 93 -8.29 -10.47 -3.34
N ALA A 94 -9.29 -10.99 -4.06
CA ALA A 94 -10.29 -10.15 -4.73
C ALA A 94 -11.30 -9.54 -3.74
N GLU A 95 -11.70 -10.32 -2.75
CA GLU A 95 -12.66 -9.93 -1.72
C GLU A 95 -12.42 -10.71 -0.43
N TYR A 96 -12.85 -10.16 0.69
CA TYR A 96 -12.76 -10.82 1.99
C TYR A 96 -13.95 -10.44 2.85
N THR A 97 -14.56 -11.42 3.51
CA THR A 97 -15.70 -11.21 4.41
C THR A 97 -15.35 -11.67 5.81
N PHE A 98 -15.71 -10.88 6.81
CA PHE A 98 -15.58 -11.23 8.21
C PHE A 98 -16.75 -10.66 9.01
N THR A 99 -16.94 -11.14 10.23
CA THR A 99 -17.94 -10.62 11.17
C THR A 99 -17.26 -9.97 12.36
N ASP A 100 -17.96 -9.07 13.02
CA ASP A 100 -17.56 -8.56 14.32
C ASP A 100 -17.52 -9.68 15.38
N VAL A 101 -16.94 -9.38 16.54
CA VAL A 101 -16.79 -10.36 17.64
C VAL A 101 -18.15 -10.90 18.13
N SER A 102 -19.22 -10.12 17.99
CA SER A 102 -20.58 -10.55 18.38
C SER A 102 -21.24 -11.45 17.32
N GLY A 103 -20.69 -11.52 16.11
CA GLY A 103 -21.28 -12.19 14.96
C GLY A 103 -22.51 -11.49 14.39
N LYS A 104 -22.81 -10.28 14.85
CA LYS A 104 -24.03 -9.54 14.47
C LYS A 104 -23.86 -8.75 13.18
N TYR A 105 -22.66 -8.24 12.90
CA TYR A 105 -22.38 -7.41 11.74
C TYR A 105 -21.37 -8.10 10.84
N ALA A 106 -21.70 -8.24 9.55
CA ALA A 106 -20.80 -8.74 8.53
C ALA A 106 -20.19 -7.58 7.75
N TYR A 107 -18.89 -7.65 7.49
CA TYR A 107 -18.12 -6.69 6.70
C TYR A 107 -17.65 -7.37 5.42
N HIS A 108 -17.93 -6.75 4.29
CA HIS A 108 -17.50 -7.21 2.97
C HIS A 108 -16.46 -6.21 2.44
N CYS A 109 -15.26 -6.71 2.19
CA CYS A 109 -14.14 -5.92 1.68
C CYS A 109 -13.84 -6.32 0.24
N TYR A 110 -13.74 -5.35 -0.65
CA TYR A 110 -13.40 -5.54 -2.06
C TYR A 110 -12.06 -4.91 -2.38
N ASN A 111 -11.24 -5.61 -3.16
CA ASN A 111 -9.93 -5.11 -3.51
C ASN A 111 -10.02 -3.97 -4.54
N HIS A 112 -9.60 -2.79 -4.16
CA HIS A 112 -9.56 -1.62 -5.04
C HIS A 112 -8.40 -1.61 -6.04
N ASN A 113 -7.54 -2.63 -6.02
CA ASN A 113 -6.44 -2.78 -6.98
C ASN A 113 -6.94 -3.36 -8.32
N ALA A 114 -7.44 -2.48 -9.20
CA ALA A 114 -7.90 -2.91 -10.51
C ALA A 114 -6.80 -3.55 -11.38
N PHE A 115 -5.52 -3.26 -11.09
CA PHE A 115 -4.38 -3.81 -11.83
C PHE A 115 -4.34 -5.33 -11.82
N LEU A 116 -4.79 -5.98 -10.74
CA LEU A 116 -4.89 -7.44 -10.65
C LEU A 116 -5.71 -8.10 -11.78
N LYS A 117 -6.62 -7.33 -12.39
CA LYS A 117 -7.48 -7.78 -13.51
C LYS A 117 -7.07 -7.16 -14.85
N MET A 118 -6.07 -6.28 -14.85
CA MET A 118 -5.69 -5.52 -16.06
C MET A 118 -4.55 -6.15 -16.84
N MET A 119 -3.66 -6.86 -16.18
CA MET A 119 -2.50 -7.47 -16.81
C MET A 119 -2.26 -8.87 -16.22
N ASP A 120 -2.00 -9.83 -17.09
CA ASP A 120 -1.63 -11.17 -16.68
C ASP A 120 -0.31 -11.13 -15.91
N GLY A 121 -0.26 -11.84 -14.78
CA GLY A 121 0.89 -11.83 -13.89
C GLY A 121 0.89 -10.74 -12.83
N ALA A 122 -0.11 -9.86 -12.76
CA ALA A 122 -0.25 -8.92 -11.65
C ALA A 122 -0.47 -9.67 -10.34
N ILE A 123 0.38 -9.40 -9.31
CA ILE A 123 0.40 -10.18 -8.07
C ILE A 123 0.06 -9.37 -6.82
N SER A 124 0.26 -8.06 -6.85
CA SER A 124 0.07 -7.21 -5.67
C SER A 124 -0.07 -5.75 -6.05
N GLY A 125 -0.58 -4.93 -5.13
CA GLY A 125 -0.56 -3.49 -5.25
C GLY A 125 -1.43 -2.80 -4.20
N LYS A 126 -1.20 -1.49 -4.06
CA LYS A 126 -1.97 -0.63 -3.18
C LYS A 126 -2.18 0.74 -3.81
N THR A 127 -3.41 1.21 -3.76
CA THR A 127 -3.80 2.58 -4.16
C THR A 127 -3.74 3.53 -2.97
N GLY A 128 -3.51 4.81 -3.23
CA GLY A 128 -3.63 5.88 -2.25
C GLY A 128 -4.13 7.17 -2.90
N PHE A 129 -4.75 8.02 -2.10
CA PHE A 129 -5.16 9.35 -2.50
C PHE A 129 -5.28 10.27 -1.29
N THR A 130 -4.68 11.45 -1.38
CA THR A 130 -4.99 12.60 -0.56
C THR A 130 -5.10 13.85 -1.43
N GLY A 131 -5.66 14.93 -0.91
CA GLY A 131 -5.76 16.19 -1.66
C GLY A 131 -4.39 16.73 -2.08
N ASN A 132 -3.38 16.58 -1.22
CA ASN A 132 -2.02 17.06 -1.48
C ASN A 132 -1.22 16.10 -2.38
N ALA A 133 -1.31 14.79 -2.13
CA ALA A 133 -0.52 13.79 -2.86
C ALA A 133 -1.07 13.45 -4.26
N GLY A 134 -2.38 13.68 -4.51
CA GLY A 134 -3.02 13.17 -5.71
C GLY A 134 -3.18 11.64 -5.68
N TYR A 135 -3.49 11.05 -6.83
CA TYR A 135 -3.58 9.59 -6.95
C TYR A 135 -2.18 8.97 -6.96
N CYS A 136 -1.97 8.03 -6.05
CA CYS A 136 -0.74 7.26 -5.92
C CYS A 136 -1.02 5.77 -6.10
N TYR A 137 -0.04 5.03 -6.59
CA TYR A 137 -0.14 3.59 -6.75
C TYR A 137 1.24 2.95 -6.67
N VAL A 138 1.32 1.80 -6.03
CA VAL A 138 2.44 0.88 -6.14
C VAL A 138 1.89 -0.50 -6.47
N GLY A 139 2.50 -1.19 -7.43
CA GLY A 139 2.07 -2.52 -7.86
C GLY A 139 3.21 -3.40 -8.32
N ALA A 140 2.95 -4.70 -8.35
CA ALA A 140 3.92 -5.69 -8.78
C ALA A 140 3.30 -6.70 -9.75
N LEU A 141 4.12 -7.14 -10.71
CA LEU A 141 3.79 -8.11 -11.75
C LEU A 141 4.91 -9.14 -11.88
N GLU A 142 4.56 -10.40 -12.01
CA GLU A 142 5.48 -11.49 -12.34
C GLU A 142 5.20 -12.01 -13.74
N GLN A 143 6.18 -11.97 -14.63
CA GLN A 143 6.07 -12.52 -15.96
C GLN A 143 7.44 -12.98 -16.49
N ASN A 144 7.48 -14.07 -17.21
CA ASN A 144 8.72 -14.64 -17.79
C ASN A 144 9.84 -14.86 -16.76
N GLY A 145 9.49 -15.25 -15.54
CA GLY A 145 10.44 -15.49 -14.44
C GLY A 145 11.06 -14.23 -13.84
N LYS A 146 10.56 -13.05 -14.23
CA LYS A 146 10.99 -11.75 -13.69
C LYS A 146 9.87 -11.10 -12.90
N THR A 147 10.25 -10.28 -11.93
CA THR A 147 9.32 -9.46 -11.14
C THR A 147 9.55 -7.99 -11.50
N TYR A 148 8.47 -7.32 -11.84
CA TYR A 148 8.45 -5.89 -12.16
C TYR A 148 7.66 -5.16 -11.08
N ILE A 149 8.16 -4.00 -10.67
CA ILE A 149 7.48 -3.13 -9.70
C ILE A 149 7.31 -1.76 -10.33
N VAL A 150 6.12 -1.21 -10.22
CA VAL A 150 5.81 0.17 -10.60
C VAL A 150 5.40 0.96 -9.37
N ALA A 151 5.90 2.19 -9.27
CA ALA A 151 5.47 3.16 -8.26
C ALA A 151 5.14 4.49 -8.94
N LEU A 152 3.95 4.97 -8.71
CA LEU A 152 3.41 6.22 -9.26
C LEU A 152 2.97 7.13 -8.11
N LEU A 153 3.49 8.33 -8.07
CA LEU A 153 3.10 9.38 -7.15
C LEU A 153 2.53 10.57 -7.93
N ALA A 154 1.59 11.28 -7.34
CA ALA A 154 0.94 12.45 -7.94
C ALA A 154 0.38 12.20 -9.38
N CYS A 155 -0.16 11.01 -9.61
CA CYS A 155 -0.66 10.59 -10.92
C CYS A 155 -2.12 11.04 -11.14
N GLY A 156 -2.34 12.36 -11.11
CA GLY A 156 -3.64 13.00 -11.30
C GLY A 156 -4.39 13.32 -10.00
N TRP A 157 -5.42 14.12 -10.15
CA TRP A 157 -6.35 14.55 -9.10
C TRP A 157 -7.79 14.19 -9.47
N PRO A 158 -8.84 14.57 -8.74
CA PRO A 158 -10.20 13.98 -8.84
C PRO A 158 -10.76 13.74 -10.24
N ASN A 159 -10.47 14.61 -11.21
CA ASN A 159 -10.95 14.45 -12.58
C ASN A 159 -10.12 13.46 -13.43
N ASN A 160 -9.00 12.95 -12.90
CA ASN A 160 -8.03 12.11 -13.62
C ASN A 160 -7.79 10.77 -12.89
N LYS A 161 -8.82 10.23 -12.27
CA LYS A 161 -8.77 9.01 -11.45
C LYS A 161 -8.19 7.78 -12.17
N THR A 162 -8.30 7.71 -13.49
CA THR A 162 -7.87 6.57 -14.30
C THR A 162 -6.43 6.65 -14.78
N TYR A 163 -5.76 7.80 -14.67
CA TYR A 163 -4.40 7.99 -15.18
C TYR A 163 -3.41 6.98 -14.58
N LYS A 164 -3.50 6.72 -13.26
CA LYS A 164 -2.65 5.72 -12.63
C LYS A 164 -2.72 4.34 -13.29
N TRP A 165 -3.86 3.95 -13.83
CA TRP A 165 -4.02 2.66 -14.49
C TRP A 165 -3.42 2.64 -15.89
N SER A 166 -3.64 3.70 -16.69
CA SER A 166 -3.04 3.82 -18.01
C SER A 166 -1.51 3.90 -17.93
N ASP A 167 -1.01 4.65 -16.97
CA ASP A 167 0.44 4.84 -16.81
C ASP A 167 1.11 3.60 -16.19
N THR A 168 0.44 2.91 -15.26
CA THR A 168 0.90 1.59 -14.79
C THR A 168 1.06 0.62 -15.95
N ARG A 169 0.06 0.51 -16.84
CA ARG A 169 0.14 -0.37 -18.01
C ARG A 169 1.32 -0.02 -18.90
N LYS A 170 1.48 1.25 -19.28
CA LYS A 170 2.58 1.71 -20.14
C LYS A 170 3.96 1.39 -19.55
N LEU A 171 4.14 1.64 -18.24
CA LEU A 171 5.41 1.37 -17.56
C LEU A 171 5.70 -0.13 -17.47
N MET A 172 4.69 -0.96 -17.20
CA MET A 172 4.87 -2.41 -17.20
C MET A 172 5.16 -2.95 -18.59
N GLU A 173 4.44 -2.49 -19.63
CA GLU A 173 4.71 -2.85 -21.02
C GLU A 173 6.11 -2.43 -21.50
N TYR A 174 6.62 -1.31 -21.01
CA TYR A 174 8.00 -0.87 -21.28
C TYR A 174 9.04 -1.77 -20.61
N GLY A 175 8.74 -2.31 -19.42
CA GLY A 175 9.64 -3.18 -18.67
C GLY A 175 9.69 -4.63 -19.18
N LEU A 176 8.59 -5.11 -19.77
CA LEU A 176 8.45 -6.48 -20.29
C LEU A 176 9.23 -6.71 -21.56
#